data_4dc2decfde04a234f9a289fa02ade628
#
_entry.id   4dc2decfde04a234f9a289fa02ade628
#
_cell.length_a   1.000
_cell.length_b   1.000
_cell.length_c   1.000
_cell.angle_alpha   90.00
_cell.angle_beta   90.00
_cell.angle_gamma   90.00
#
_symmetry.space_group_name_H-M   'P 1'
#
loop_
_entity.id
_entity.type
_entity.pdbx_description
1 polymer ?
#
loop_
_entity_poly.entity_id
_entity_poly.type
_entity_poly.pdbx_seq_one_letter_code
_entity_poly.pdbx_strand_id
1 'polypeptide(L)' 'MLKMTEQSKVFLSRHLPDTLESNDIGEVLDLLYDLIDEKGFAPPHYDEYNDFGREAQKVYDDLYLNN' A
#
# COMPACT_ATOMS: atom_id res chain seq x y z
N MET A 1 -1.94 -15.16 -6.28
CA MET A 1 -1.46 -14.25 -5.24
C MET A 1 -0.22 -13.51 -5.71
N LEU A 2 -0.18 -12.21 -5.54
CA LEU A 2 0.98 -11.42 -5.91
C LEU A 2 2.18 -11.70 -4.98
N LYS A 3 3.38 -11.50 -5.49
CA LYS A 3 4.61 -11.68 -4.71
C LYS A 3 4.84 -10.47 -3.81
N MET A 4 5.07 -10.72 -2.53
CA MET A 4 5.31 -9.66 -1.55
C MET A 4 5.95 -10.24 -0.29
N THR A 5 6.54 -9.35 0.52
CA THR A 5 7.08 -9.74 1.82
C THR A 5 5.96 -10.03 2.81
N GLU A 6 6.30 -10.68 3.92
CA GLU A 6 5.34 -10.95 4.99
C GLU A 6 4.78 -9.66 5.59
N GLN A 7 5.62 -8.64 5.72
CA GLN A 7 5.22 -7.34 6.22
C GLN A 7 4.14 -6.70 5.34
N SER A 8 4.28 -6.81 4.02
CA SER A 8 3.28 -6.32 3.07
C SER A 8 1.97 -7.09 3.18
N LYS A 9 2.04 -8.41 3.37
CA LYS A 9 0.84 -9.23 3.57
C LYS A 9 0.07 -8.80 4.81
N VAL A 10 0.76 -8.55 5.92
CA VAL A 10 0.14 -8.09 7.15
C VAL A 10 -0.55 -6.74 6.93
N PHE A 11 0.13 -5.82 6.26
CA PHE A 11 -0.44 -4.50 5.96
C PHE A 11 -1.73 -4.63 5.13
N LEU A 12 -1.68 -5.39 4.05
CA LEU A 12 -2.84 -5.56 3.17
C LEU A 12 -3.98 -6.28 3.88
N SER A 13 -3.68 -7.25 4.74
CA SER A 13 -4.73 -7.96 5.48
C SER A 13 -5.48 -7.05 6.44
N ARG A 14 -4.85 -5.99 6.92
CA ARG A 14 -5.45 -5.01 7.82
C ARG A 14 -6.23 -3.93 7.10
N HIS A 15 -5.72 -3.45 5.98
CA HIS A 15 -6.22 -2.25 5.32
C HIS A 15 -6.94 -2.50 4.00
N LEU A 16 -6.52 -3.51 3.26
CA LEU A 16 -7.07 -3.85 1.96
C LEU A 16 -7.15 -5.38 1.81
N PRO A 17 -7.94 -6.06 2.65
CA PRO A 17 -7.93 -7.53 2.69
C PRO A 17 -8.30 -8.20 1.36
N ASP A 18 -9.14 -7.58 0.56
CA ASP A 18 -9.56 -8.15 -0.72
C ASP A 18 -8.40 -8.23 -1.73
N THR A 19 -7.35 -7.41 -1.55
CA THR A 19 -6.20 -7.44 -2.44
C THR A 19 -5.35 -8.70 -2.31
N LEU A 20 -5.45 -9.41 -1.19
CA LEU A 20 -4.69 -10.65 -0.98
C LEU A 20 -5.08 -11.74 -1.97
N GLU A 21 -6.29 -11.71 -2.47
CA GLU A 21 -6.80 -12.69 -3.45
C GLU A 21 -6.59 -12.23 -4.89
N SER A 22 -6.21 -10.96 -5.09
CA SER A 22 -6.01 -10.43 -6.44
C SER A 22 -4.68 -10.88 -7.05
N ASN A 23 -4.69 -11.10 -8.35
CA ASN A 23 -3.49 -11.33 -9.16
C ASN A 23 -3.20 -10.14 -10.09
N ASP A 24 -3.98 -9.07 -9.97
CA ASP A 24 -3.84 -7.88 -10.80
C ASP A 24 -3.03 -6.81 -10.05
N ILE A 25 -1.74 -6.73 -10.38
CA ILE A 25 -0.83 -5.77 -9.74
C ILE A 25 -1.28 -4.32 -9.96
N GLY A 26 -1.79 -3.99 -11.13
CA GLY A 26 -2.26 -2.64 -11.42
C GLY A 26 -3.40 -2.22 -10.50
N GLU A 27 -4.36 -3.10 -10.28
CA GLU A 27 -5.49 -2.84 -9.39
C GLU A 27 -5.02 -2.63 -7.94
N VAL A 28 -4.13 -3.49 -7.46
CA VAL A 28 -3.61 -3.39 -6.09
C VAL A 28 -2.82 -2.10 -5.89
N LEU A 29 -1.99 -1.73 -6.85
CA LEU A 29 -1.21 -0.49 -6.77
C LEU A 29 -2.12 0.74 -6.80
N ASP A 30 -3.18 0.73 -7.60
CA ASP A 30 -4.15 1.83 -7.63
C ASP A 30 -4.87 1.99 -6.29
N LEU A 31 -5.27 0.89 -5.67
CA LEU A 31 -5.91 0.92 -4.36
C LEU A 31 -4.97 1.43 -3.27
N LEU A 32 -3.70 1.03 -3.31
CA LEU A 32 -2.68 1.54 -2.39
C LEU A 32 -2.44 3.04 -2.60
N TYR A 33 -2.37 3.47 -3.84
CA TYR A 33 -2.18 4.88 -4.18
C TYR A 33 -3.33 5.72 -3.61
N ASP A 34 -4.57 5.30 -3.81
CA ASP A 34 -5.75 5.99 -3.28
C ASP A 34 -5.72 6.04 -1.76
N LEU A 35 -5.32 4.96 -1.12
CA LEU A 35 -5.22 4.89 0.34
C LEU A 35 -4.15 5.85 0.88
N ILE A 36 -3.00 5.93 0.21
CA ILE A 36 -1.93 6.86 0.58
C ILE A 36 -2.41 8.30 0.41
N ASP A 37 -3.06 8.60 -0.71
CA ASP A 37 -3.58 9.94 -1.00
C ASP A 37 -4.60 10.37 0.05
N GLU A 38 -5.44 9.45 0.51
CA GLU A 38 -6.49 9.74 1.46
C GLU A 38 -5.99 9.86 2.90
N LYS A 39 -5.06 8.98 3.34
CA LYS A 39 -4.69 8.83 4.74
C LYS A 39 -3.19 8.93 5.02
N GLY A 40 -2.36 9.01 4.00
CA GLY A 40 -0.91 8.85 4.14
C GLY A 40 -0.13 10.13 4.36
N PHE A 41 -0.77 11.29 4.45
CA PHE A 41 -0.08 12.57 4.57
C PHE A 41 -0.34 13.24 5.92
N ALA A 42 0.70 13.89 6.44
CA ALA A 42 0.66 14.53 7.74
C ALA A 42 0.14 15.97 7.65
N PRO A 43 -0.77 16.37 8.56
CA PRO A 43 -1.18 17.77 8.64
C PRO A 43 -0.01 18.65 9.15
N PRO A 44 -0.04 19.99 8.99
CA PRO A 44 -1.16 20.75 8.41
C PRO A 44 -1.13 20.90 6.90
N HIS A 45 0.01 20.64 6.24
CA HIS A 45 0.18 20.94 4.82
C HIS A 45 -0.05 19.73 3.92
N TYR A 46 -0.03 18.51 4.47
CA TYR A 46 -0.22 17.28 3.73
C TYR A 46 0.78 17.09 2.57
N ASP A 47 2.00 17.59 2.75
CA ASP A 47 3.08 17.47 1.77
C ASP A 47 4.15 16.43 2.18
N GLU A 48 4.02 15.87 3.37
CA GLU A 48 4.89 14.82 3.87
C GLU A 48 4.08 13.60 4.28
N TYR A 49 4.66 12.41 4.11
CA TYR A 49 4.03 11.19 4.58
C TYR A 49 3.99 11.15 6.11
N ASN A 50 2.87 10.71 6.67
CA ASN A 50 2.80 10.28 8.06
C ASN A 50 3.36 8.85 8.18
N ASP A 51 3.32 8.26 9.39
CA ASP A 51 3.83 6.90 9.59
C ASP A 51 3.08 5.86 8.74
N PHE A 52 1.76 6.04 8.63
CA PHE A 52 0.93 5.19 7.78
C PHE A 52 1.34 5.30 6.30
N GLY A 53 1.54 6.52 5.82
CA GLY A 53 1.93 6.76 4.43
C GLY A 53 3.29 6.15 4.10
N ARG A 54 4.25 6.23 5.03
CA ARG A 54 5.57 5.61 4.85
C ARG A 54 5.46 4.09 4.76
N GLU A 55 4.66 3.49 5.61
CA GLU A 55 4.45 2.04 5.59
C GLU A 55 3.75 1.61 4.31
N ALA A 56 2.70 2.32 3.92
CA ALA A 56 1.97 2.03 2.68
C ALA A 56 2.86 2.19 1.45
N GLN A 57 3.74 3.19 1.43
CA GLN A 57 4.67 3.39 0.32
C GLN A 57 5.67 2.24 0.22
N LYS A 58 6.14 1.72 1.34
CA LYS A 58 7.02 0.53 1.34
C LYS A 58 6.31 -0.69 0.75
N VAL A 59 5.04 -0.87 1.07
CA VAL A 59 4.23 -1.95 0.50
C VAL A 59 4.06 -1.76 -1.00
N TYR A 60 3.79 -0.54 -1.44
CA TYR A 60 3.69 -0.20 -2.85
C TYR A 60 4.98 -0.57 -3.59
N ASP A 61 6.12 -0.13 -3.08
CA ASP A 61 7.42 -0.40 -3.70
C ASP A 61 7.72 -1.90 -3.72
N ASP A 62 7.42 -2.61 -2.65
CA ASP A 62 7.62 -4.06 -2.56
C ASP A 62 6.84 -4.78 -3.65
N LEU A 63 5.57 -4.47 -3.79
CA LEU A 63 4.72 -5.06 -4.83
C LEU A 63 5.19 -4.70 -6.24
N TYR A 64 5.53 -3.44 -6.45
CA TYR A 64 5.98 -2.96 -7.74
C TYR A 64 7.27 -3.66 -8.19
N LEU A 65 8.23 -3.81 -7.29
CA LEU A 65 9.54 -4.39 -7.60
C LEU A 65 9.50 -5.92 -7.73
N ASN A 66 8.55 -6.60 -7.12
CA ASN A 66 8.47 -8.05 -7.10
C ASN A 66 7.46 -8.64 -8.10
N ASN A 67 6.75 -7.80 -8.78
CA ASN A 67 5.79 -8.21 -9.78
C ASN A 67 6.00 -7.42 -11.07
#